data_d77fa461a6aedda3d4a1466a1f9536ee
#
_entry.id   d77fa461a6aedda3d4a1466a1f9536ee
#
_cell.length_a   1.000
_cell.length_b   1.000
_cell.length_c   1.000
_cell.angle_alpha   90.00
_cell.angle_beta   90.00
_cell.angle_gamma   90.00
#
_symmetry.space_group_name_H-M   'P 1'
#
loop_
_entity.id
_entity.type
_entity.pdbx_description
1 polymer ?
#
loop_
_entity_poly.entity_id
_entity_poly.type
_entity_poly.pdbx_seq_one_letter_code
_entity_poly.pdbx_strand_id
1 'polypeptide(L)'
;FTHDNQIVGHTTRFLDDRTPKYIQDIQPGYVFGTDLQRNNWQSVIVVEGVFDALSVNGVAVLHADINDAQVRLIRSLEREIVVVPDQDVPGMRLVERAVELGWSVSMPEWPAGIKDVNDAVICMGRLATLLTIMQSRETSRIKIELRKKALVKRIRT
;
A
#
# COMPACT_ATOMS: atom_id res chain seq x y z
N PHE A 1 -9.45 -14.60 -1.79
CA PHE A 1 -8.12 -14.60 -1.19
C PHE A 1 -7.72 -16.02 -0.84
N THR A 2 -6.48 -16.37 -1.10
CA THR A 2 -5.92 -17.69 -0.83
C THR A 2 -4.69 -17.60 0.07
N HIS A 3 -4.47 -18.63 0.87
CA HIS A 3 -3.26 -18.87 1.64
C HIS A 3 -3.03 -20.38 1.64
N ASP A 4 -1.83 -20.82 1.25
CA ASP A 4 -1.49 -22.24 1.07
C ASP A 4 -2.52 -23.02 0.22
N ASN A 5 -2.96 -22.43 -0.88
CA ASN A 5 -3.99 -22.93 -1.80
C ASN A 5 -5.39 -23.13 -1.18
N GLN A 6 -5.64 -22.62 0.02
CA GLN A 6 -6.96 -22.62 0.64
C GLN A 6 -7.60 -21.23 0.55
N ILE A 7 -8.93 -21.15 0.33
CA ILE A 7 -9.66 -19.89 0.36
C ILE A 7 -9.79 -19.46 1.83
N VAL A 8 -9.21 -18.30 2.16
CA VAL A 8 -9.18 -17.74 3.51
C VAL A 8 -10.04 -16.48 3.67
N GLY A 9 -10.72 -16.07 2.62
CA GLY A 9 -11.63 -14.94 2.66
C GLY A 9 -11.94 -14.38 1.28
N HIS A 10 -12.77 -13.35 1.26
CA HIS A 10 -13.12 -12.64 0.03
C HIS A 10 -13.29 -11.15 0.26
N THR A 11 -13.19 -10.38 -0.81
CA THR A 11 -13.62 -8.99 -0.86
C THR A 11 -14.60 -8.82 -2.01
N THR A 12 -15.63 -8.05 -1.77
CA THR A 12 -16.63 -7.70 -2.78
C THR A 12 -16.65 -6.19 -2.92
N ARG A 13 -16.44 -5.67 -4.13
CA ARG A 13 -16.64 -4.27 -4.47
C ARG A 13 -18.00 -4.09 -5.13
N PHE A 14 -18.79 -3.19 -4.61
CA PHE A 14 -20.03 -2.77 -5.27
C PHE A 14 -19.71 -1.80 -6.41
N LEU A 15 -20.42 -1.97 -7.54
CA LEU A 15 -20.23 -1.12 -8.73
C LEU A 15 -21.20 0.07 -8.74
N ASP A 16 -22.10 0.13 -7.77
CA ASP A 16 -23.03 1.25 -7.55
C ASP A 16 -22.49 2.20 -6.45
N ASP A 17 -23.24 3.27 -6.18
CA ASP A 17 -22.83 4.32 -5.22
C ASP A 17 -23.17 4.00 -3.75
N ARG A 18 -23.48 2.73 -3.41
CA ARG A 18 -23.76 2.34 -2.02
C ARG A 18 -22.55 2.48 -1.12
N THR A 19 -22.82 2.67 0.16
CA THR A 19 -21.82 2.71 1.23
C THR A 19 -22.07 1.56 2.21
N PRO A 20 -21.06 0.76 2.60
CA PRO A 20 -19.64 0.85 2.18
C PRO A 20 -19.44 0.34 0.73
N LYS A 21 -18.42 0.86 0.04
CA LYS A 21 -18.06 0.41 -1.32
C LYS A 21 -17.52 -1.02 -1.37
N TYR A 22 -17.00 -1.51 -0.25
CA TYR A 22 -16.44 -2.86 -0.13
C TYR A 22 -17.04 -3.59 1.07
N ILE A 23 -17.28 -4.87 0.89
CA ILE A 23 -17.51 -5.83 1.98
C ILE A 23 -16.34 -6.81 1.96
N GLN A 24 -15.76 -7.05 3.14
CA GLN A 24 -14.63 -7.96 3.30
C GLN A 24 -14.95 -8.97 4.40
N ASP A 25 -14.67 -10.23 4.10
CA ASP A 25 -14.68 -11.33 5.07
C ASP A 25 -13.31 -12.01 4.97
N ILE A 26 -12.41 -11.64 5.86
CA ILE A 26 -11.00 -12.00 5.81
C ILE A 26 -10.50 -12.28 7.21
N GLN A 27 -9.67 -13.31 7.36
CA GLN A 27 -9.04 -13.62 8.64
C GLN A 27 -8.16 -12.44 9.12
N PRO A 28 -8.22 -12.11 10.42
CA PRO A 28 -7.34 -11.09 11.00
C PRO A 28 -5.87 -11.44 10.75
N GLY A 29 -5.09 -10.47 10.28
CA GLY A 29 -3.67 -10.65 10.00
C GLY A 29 -3.32 -11.11 8.60
N TYR A 30 -4.30 -11.35 7.74
CA TYR A 30 -4.06 -11.66 6.34
C TYR A 30 -3.43 -10.45 5.61
N VAL A 31 -2.47 -10.75 4.72
CA VAL A 31 -1.87 -9.79 3.78
C VAL A 31 -2.04 -10.36 2.38
N PHE A 32 -2.70 -9.62 1.50
CA PHE A 32 -2.91 -10.06 0.13
C PHE A 32 -1.60 -10.04 -0.66
N GLY A 33 -1.39 -11.06 -1.48
CA GLY A 33 -0.30 -11.10 -2.47
C GLY A 33 1.07 -11.53 -1.92
N THR A 34 1.16 -11.98 -0.68
CA THR A 34 2.41 -12.52 -0.12
C THR A 34 2.90 -13.76 -0.84
N ASP A 35 1.99 -14.63 -1.27
CA ASP A 35 2.23 -15.83 -2.06
C ASP A 35 2.62 -15.54 -3.52
N LEU A 36 2.35 -14.34 -4.01
CA LEU A 36 2.74 -13.88 -5.34
C LEU A 36 4.14 -13.25 -5.38
N GLN A 37 4.78 -13.06 -4.23
CA GLN A 37 6.08 -12.43 -4.14
C GLN A 37 7.19 -13.39 -4.62
N ARG A 38 8.08 -12.87 -5.48
CA ARG A 38 9.20 -13.65 -6.00
C ARG A 38 10.45 -13.40 -5.18
N ASN A 39 11.19 -14.46 -4.83
CA ASN A 39 12.37 -14.38 -3.96
C ASN A 39 13.53 -13.53 -4.52
N ASN A 40 13.59 -13.28 -5.82
CA ASN A 40 14.61 -12.45 -6.44
C ASN A 40 14.29 -10.95 -6.45
N TRP A 41 13.15 -10.51 -5.93
CA TRP A 41 12.85 -9.08 -5.80
C TRP A 41 13.52 -8.50 -4.55
N GLN A 42 14.13 -7.33 -4.70
CA GLN A 42 14.87 -6.67 -3.61
C GLN A 42 13.97 -5.93 -2.63
N SER A 43 12.79 -5.52 -3.06
CA SER A 43 11.85 -4.76 -2.25
C SER A 43 10.45 -5.36 -2.36
N VAL A 44 9.65 -5.19 -1.32
CA VAL A 44 8.20 -5.41 -1.34
C VAL A 44 7.48 -4.07 -1.20
N ILE A 45 6.55 -3.80 -2.11
CA ILE A 45 5.69 -2.63 -2.07
C ILE A 45 4.45 -2.97 -1.27
N VAL A 46 4.18 -2.22 -0.20
CA VAL A 46 3.02 -2.39 0.68
C VAL A 46 2.04 -1.26 0.42
N VAL A 47 0.81 -1.61 0.09
CA VAL A 47 -0.30 -0.69 -0.22
C VAL A 47 -1.54 -1.05 0.60
N GLU A 48 -2.58 -0.23 0.52
CA GLU A 48 -3.84 -0.48 1.23
C GLU A 48 -4.75 -1.44 0.48
N GLY A 49 -4.93 -1.24 -0.82
CA GLY A 49 -5.91 -1.91 -1.66
C GLY A 49 -5.39 -3.09 -2.48
N VAL A 50 -6.28 -4.05 -2.77
CA VAL A 50 -5.98 -5.22 -3.62
C VAL A 50 -5.58 -4.80 -5.04
N PHE A 51 -6.31 -3.82 -5.62
CA PHE A 51 -6.04 -3.37 -6.99
C PHE A 51 -4.70 -2.66 -7.10
N ASP A 52 -4.32 -1.88 -6.08
CA ASP A 52 -3.00 -1.26 -5.98
C ASP A 52 -1.90 -2.30 -5.94
N ALA A 53 -2.06 -3.32 -5.09
CA ALA A 53 -1.11 -4.42 -5.00
C ALA A 53 -0.95 -5.18 -6.33
N LEU A 54 -2.06 -5.52 -6.99
CA LEU A 54 -2.05 -6.18 -8.30
C LEU A 54 -1.36 -5.32 -9.37
N SER A 55 -1.58 -4.00 -9.34
CA SER A 55 -1.03 -3.07 -10.32
C SER A 55 0.49 -3.01 -10.31
N VAL A 56 1.12 -3.24 -9.16
CA VAL A 56 2.59 -3.16 -9.00
C VAL A 56 3.25 -4.46 -8.53
N ASN A 57 2.51 -5.57 -8.46
CA ASN A 57 2.94 -6.84 -7.83
C ASN A 57 3.39 -6.62 -6.37
N GLY A 58 2.72 -5.75 -5.66
CA GLY A 58 2.93 -5.50 -4.23
C GLY A 58 2.10 -6.43 -3.35
N VAL A 59 2.01 -6.08 -2.08
CA VAL A 59 1.13 -6.71 -1.09
C VAL A 59 0.15 -5.68 -0.53
N ALA A 60 -1.07 -6.11 -0.18
CA ALA A 60 -2.07 -5.22 0.40
C ALA A 60 -2.41 -5.61 1.85
N VAL A 61 -2.48 -4.61 2.72
CA VAL A 61 -2.87 -4.78 4.13
C VAL A 61 -4.37 -4.69 4.35
N LEU A 62 -5.11 -4.24 3.34
CA LEU A 62 -6.57 -4.20 3.25
C LEU A 62 -7.26 -3.19 4.19
N HIS A 63 -6.48 -2.45 4.98
CA HIS A 63 -6.90 -1.39 5.88
C HIS A 63 -5.81 -0.32 5.99
N ALA A 64 -6.18 0.86 6.46
CA ALA A 64 -5.22 1.95 6.73
C ALA A 64 -4.35 1.71 7.98
N ASP A 65 -4.51 0.59 8.66
CA ASP A 65 -3.74 0.20 9.85
C ASP A 65 -3.17 -1.21 9.69
N ILE A 66 -1.95 -1.42 10.18
CA ILE A 66 -1.25 -2.70 10.10
C ILE A 66 -1.14 -3.31 11.49
N ASN A 67 -1.75 -4.48 11.69
CA ASN A 67 -1.61 -5.22 12.94
C ASN A 67 -0.30 -6.02 13.02
N ASP A 68 0.05 -6.48 14.22
CA ASP A 68 1.32 -7.18 14.44
C ASP A 68 1.45 -8.51 13.70
N ALA A 69 0.35 -9.19 13.38
CA ALA A 69 0.38 -10.41 12.58
C ALA A 69 0.77 -10.08 11.13
N GLN A 70 0.21 -9.03 10.55
CA GLN A 70 0.58 -8.53 9.23
C GLN A 70 2.03 -8.05 9.20
N VAL A 71 2.50 -7.35 10.26
CA VAL A 71 3.90 -6.93 10.39
C VAL A 71 4.83 -8.13 10.33
N ARG A 72 4.54 -9.20 11.09
CA ARG A 72 5.37 -10.43 11.06
C ARG A 72 5.38 -11.07 9.69
N LEU A 73 4.23 -11.16 9.03
CA LEU A 73 4.10 -11.77 7.70
C LEU A 73 4.86 -10.97 6.63
N ILE A 74 4.77 -9.64 6.64
CA ILE A 74 5.50 -8.80 5.69
C ILE A 74 7.02 -8.87 5.96
N ARG A 75 7.45 -8.88 7.22
CA ARG A 75 8.87 -9.03 7.59
C ARG A 75 9.46 -10.39 7.21
N SER A 76 8.66 -11.46 7.19
CA SER A 76 9.12 -12.79 6.78
C SER A 76 9.50 -12.88 5.30
N LEU A 77 9.16 -11.87 4.49
CA LEU A 77 9.64 -11.75 3.12
C LEU A 77 11.13 -11.38 3.02
N GLU A 78 11.77 -10.97 4.13
CA GLU A 78 13.22 -10.71 4.27
C GLU A 78 13.80 -9.76 3.21
N ARG A 79 13.10 -8.67 2.92
CA ARG A 79 13.53 -7.67 1.93
C ARG A 79 13.13 -6.27 2.37
N GLU A 80 13.61 -5.27 1.65
CA GLU A 80 13.23 -3.90 1.93
C GLU A 80 11.72 -3.72 1.79
N ILE A 81 11.09 -3.13 2.79
CA ILE A 81 9.66 -2.85 2.81
C ILE A 81 9.46 -1.38 2.45
N VAL A 82 8.70 -1.13 1.37
CA VAL A 82 8.38 0.21 0.87
C VAL A 82 6.87 0.42 0.95
N VAL A 83 6.43 1.23 1.89
CA VAL A 83 5.01 1.55 2.07
C VAL A 83 4.62 2.69 1.13
N VAL A 84 3.55 2.49 0.37
CA VAL A 84 2.98 3.51 -0.53
C VAL A 84 1.53 3.73 -0.09
N PRO A 85 1.25 4.79 0.70
CA PRO A 85 -0.09 5.07 1.19
C PRO A 85 -0.97 5.65 0.09
N ASP A 86 -2.28 5.48 0.22
CA ASP A 86 -3.24 6.30 -0.50
C ASP A 86 -3.04 7.78 -0.11
N GLN A 87 -3.18 8.68 -1.08
CA GLN A 87 -2.98 10.12 -0.83
C GLN A 87 -4.25 10.76 -0.28
N ASP A 88 -4.72 10.23 0.84
CA ASP A 88 -5.87 10.73 1.59
C ASP A 88 -5.59 10.74 3.10
N VAL A 89 -6.57 11.20 3.88
CA VAL A 89 -6.40 11.31 5.34
C VAL A 89 -6.25 9.94 6.03
N PRO A 90 -7.03 8.90 5.69
CA PRO A 90 -6.82 7.56 6.21
C PRO A 90 -5.42 7.00 5.92
N GLY A 91 -4.89 7.15 4.71
CA GLY A 91 -3.57 6.65 4.32
C GLY A 91 -2.41 7.20 5.15
N MET A 92 -2.60 8.34 5.83
CA MET A 92 -1.57 8.88 6.73
C MET A 92 -1.34 8.02 7.97
N ARG A 93 -2.28 7.18 8.38
CA ARG A 93 -2.09 6.21 9.48
C ARG A 93 -1.10 5.13 9.09
N LEU A 94 -1.18 4.69 7.84
CA LEU A 94 -0.24 3.72 7.29
C LEU A 94 1.20 4.28 7.29
N VAL A 95 1.37 5.58 6.97
CA VAL A 95 2.67 6.27 7.06
C VAL A 95 3.18 6.30 8.50
N GLU A 96 2.34 6.64 9.48
CA GLU A 96 2.72 6.67 10.90
C GLU A 96 3.21 5.31 11.37
N ARG A 97 2.47 4.27 11.04
CA ARG A 97 2.83 2.90 11.39
C ARG A 97 4.13 2.45 10.72
N ALA A 98 4.33 2.79 9.45
CA ALA A 98 5.57 2.50 8.73
C ALA A 98 6.79 3.17 9.39
N VAL A 99 6.65 4.42 9.82
CA VAL A 99 7.71 5.16 10.53
C VAL A 99 8.04 4.50 11.88
N GLU A 100 7.04 4.07 12.66
CA GLU A 100 7.23 3.34 13.92
C GLU A 100 7.99 2.03 13.71
N LEU A 101 7.69 1.32 12.61
CA LEU A 101 8.31 0.04 12.25
C LEU A 101 9.70 0.17 11.62
N GLY A 102 10.14 1.41 11.29
CA GLY A 102 11.40 1.68 10.61
C GLY A 102 11.39 1.27 9.13
N TRP A 103 10.21 1.21 8.50
CA TRP A 103 10.06 0.87 7.09
C TRP A 103 10.25 2.10 6.20
N SER A 104 10.65 1.88 4.95
CA SER A 104 10.70 2.93 3.94
C SER A 104 9.29 3.37 3.56
N VAL A 105 9.11 4.66 3.31
CA VAL A 105 7.84 5.24 2.85
C VAL A 105 8.05 5.94 1.53
N SER A 106 7.18 5.71 0.57
CA SER A 106 7.15 6.44 -0.68
C SER A 106 5.83 7.21 -0.80
N MET A 107 5.94 8.51 -0.90
CA MET A 107 4.82 9.43 -1.15
C MET A 107 5.12 10.22 -2.44
N PRO A 108 4.90 9.61 -3.62
CA PRO A 108 5.18 10.26 -4.89
C PRO A 108 4.32 11.50 -5.09
N GLU A 109 4.82 12.46 -5.83
CA GLU A 109 4.01 13.57 -6.33
C GLU A 109 3.27 13.11 -7.59
N TRP A 110 2.11 12.48 -7.39
CA TRP A 110 1.28 12.03 -8.50
C TRP A 110 0.74 13.22 -9.32
N PRO A 111 0.49 13.04 -10.62
CA PRO A 111 -0.27 14.01 -11.42
C PRO A 111 -1.62 14.36 -10.79
N ALA A 112 -2.17 15.52 -11.13
CA ALA A 112 -3.45 15.98 -10.60
C ALA A 112 -4.57 14.96 -10.84
N GLY A 113 -5.38 14.70 -9.80
CA GLY A 113 -6.49 13.75 -9.83
C GLY A 113 -6.12 12.30 -9.52
N ILE A 114 -4.83 11.98 -9.37
CA ILE A 114 -4.35 10.63 -9.01
C ILE A 114 -4.09 10.60 -7.50
N LYS A 115 -4.65 9.61 -6.82
CA LYS A 115 -4.55 9.48 -5.35
C LYS A 115 -3.97 8.15 -4.88
N ASP A 116 -4.00 7.13 -5.71
CA ASP A 116 -3.54 5.78 -5.39
C ASP A 116 -2.64 5.19 -6.49
N VAL A 117 -2.06 4.04 -6.20
CA VAL A 117 -1.11 3.36 -7.10
C VAL A 117 -1.81 2.82 -8.35
N ASN A 118 -3.03 2.32 -8.23
CA ASN A 118 -3.78 1.79 -9.36
C ASN A 118 -4.12 2.90 -10.37
N ASP A 119 -4.59 4.06 -9.89
CA ASP A 119 -4.83 5.24 -10.74
C ASP A 119 -3.53 5.70 -11.42
N ALA A 120 -2.40 5.68 -10.70
CA ALA A 120 -1.09 6.02 -11.27
C ALA A 120 -0.69 5.05 -12.40
N VAL A 121 -0.90 3.75 -12.22
CA VAL A 121 -0.62 2.75 -13.26
C VAL A 121 -1.52 2.93 -14.48
N ILE A 122 -2.79 3.23 -14.29
CA ILE A 122 -3.73 3.51 -15.39
C ILE A 122 -3.28 4.75 -16.18
N CYS A 123 -2.83 5.79 -15.47
CA CYS A 123 -2.44 7.06 -16.12
C CYS A 123 -1.07 7.01 -16.79
N MET A 124 -0.04 6.48 -16.12
CA MET A 124 1.36 6.59 -16.54
C MET A 124 1.96 5.25 -17.01
N GLY A 125 1.26 4.16 -16.81
CA GLY A 125 1.78 2.82 -17.01
C GLY A 125 2.63 2.31 -15.84
N ARG A 126 2.70 0.99 -15.74
CA ARG A 126 3.30 0.30 -14.59
C ARG A 126 4.77 0.62 -14.36
N LEU A 127 5.59 0.64 -15.41
CA LEU A 127 7.03 0.90 -15.29
C LEU A 127 7.31 2.30 -14.74
N ALA A 128 6.63 3.33 -15.29
CA ALA A 128 6.78 4.70 -14.82
C ALA A 128 6.33 4.84 -13.35
N THR A 129 5.22 4.21 -12.98
CA THR A 129 4.73 4.20 -11.60
C THR A 129 5.74 3.56 -10.65
N LEU A 130 6.30 2.39 -10.99
CA LEU A 130 7.31 1.72 -10.18
C LEU A 130 8.58 2.57 -10.01
N LEU A 131 9.06 3.19 -11.09
CA LEU A 131 10.21 4.09 -11.03
C LEU A 131 9.93 5.29 -10.11
N THR A 132 8.76 5.89 -10.22
CA THR A 132 8.35 7.03 -9.39
C THR A 132 8.25 6.63 -7.91
N ILE A 133 7.69 5.47 -7.61
CA ILE A 133 7.66 4.92 -6.23
C ILE A 133 9.07 4.76 -5.69
N MET A 134 9.97 4.13 -6.43
CA MET A 134 11.33 3.85 -5.97
C MET A 134 12.17 5.12 -5.83
N GLN A 135 11.99 6.11 -6.71
CA GLN A 135 12.66 7.41 -6.61
C GLN A 135 12.16 8.27 -5.44
N SER A 136 10.88 8.14 -5.09
CA SER A 136 10.26 8.89 -3.99
C SER A 136 10.45 8.23 -2.62
N ARG A 137 11.07 7.05 -2.58
CA ARG A 137 11.33 6.28 -1.37
C ARG A 137 12.20 7.06 -0.39
N GLU A 138 11.80 7.06 0.86
CA GLU A 138 12.49 7.75 1.94
C GLU A 138 12.54 6.88 3.20
N THR A 139 13.67 6.88 3.88
CA THR A 139 13.90 6.17 5.14
C THR A 139 14.06 7.12 6.34
N SER A 140 14.37 8.38 6.05
CA SER A 140 14.55 9.39 7.10
C SER A 140 13.22 9.81 7.69
N ARG A 141 13.02 9.53 8.98
CA ARG A 141 11.82 9.93 9.73
C ARG A 141 11.48 11.41 9.55
N ILE A 142 12.50 12.28 9.63
CA ILE A 142 12.30 13.73 9.49
C ILE A 142 11.76 14.09 8.09
N LYS A 143 12.35 13.51 7.05
CA LYS A 143 11.92 13.78 5.68
C LYS A 143 10.53 13.19 5.39
N ILE A 144 10.23 11.99 5.92
CA ILE A 144 8.88 11.40 5.83
C ILE A 144 7.86 12.32 6.46
N GLU A 145 8.10 12.84 7.68
CA GLU A 145 7.19 13.75 8.35
C GLU A 145 7.00 15.09 7.62
N LEU A 146 8.05 15.61 6.99
CA LEU A 146 7.95 16.82 6.16
C LEU A 146 7.08 16.59 4.92
N ARG A 147 7.31 15.47 4.21
CA ARG A 147 6.50 15.09 3.04
C ARG A 147 5.04 14.83 3.42
N LYS A 148 4.80 14.13 4.53
CA LYS A 148 3.46 13.89 5.07
C LYS A 148 2.72 15.23 5.32
N LYS A 149 3.36 16.20 5.98
CA LYS A 149 2.76 17.54 6.21
C LYS A 149 2.43 18.26 4.91
N ALA A 150 3.31 18.20 3.91
CA ALA A 150 3.07 18.80 2.60
C ALA A 150 1.88 18.12 1.88
N LEU A 151 1.81 16.78 1.93
CA LEU A 151 0.72 16.01 1.35
C LEU A 151 -0.63 16.32 2.02
N VAL A 152 -0.69 16.33 3.36
CA VAL A 152 -1.92 16.66 4.11
C VAL A 152 -2.41 18.07 3.76
N LYS A 153 -1.50 19.03 3.58
CA LYS A 153 -1.88 20.38 3.16
C LYS A 153 -2.53 20.37 1.76
N ARG A 154 -1.97 19.61 0.84
CA ARG A 154 -2.49 19.46 -0.54
C ARG A 154 -3.87 18.78 -0.59
N ILE A 155 -4.10 17.77 0.24
CA ILE A 155 -5.39 17.05 0.33
C ILE A 155 -6.54 17.94 0.83
N ARG A 156 -6.22 18.94 1.67
CA ARG A 156 -7.20 19.84 2.27
C ARG A 156 -7.53 21.08 1.44
N THR A 157 -6.82 21.29 0.35
CA THR A 157 -7.00 22.41 -0.60
C THR A 157 -7.82 21.98 -1.78
#